data_dd9a95d5168a71e2dd39e4bd24edd6a7
#
_entry.id   dd9a95d5168a71e2dd39e4bd24edd6a7
#
_cell.length_a   1.000
_cell.length_b   1.000
_cell.length_c   1.000
_cell.angle_alpha   90.00
_cell.angle_beta   90.00
_cell.angle_gamma   90.00
#
_symmetry.space_group_name_H-M   'P 1'
#
loop_
_entity.id
_entity.type
_entity.pdbx_description
1 polymer ?
#
loop_
_entity_poly.entity_id
_entity_poly.type
_entity_poly.pdbx_seq_one_letter_code
_entity_poly.pdbx_strand_id
1 'polypeptide(L)'
;MRRRFFSILYRLTGHWMPDSYLYIPFFGRNIHISIGLYYRRFLASRAIKNCGKNVNFERHARFSRSLSIGDYSGIGKDTYVPSDVTIGKYCMLGPEIVFYTDNHNTDRTDIPMCQQGFKSPRPIVIEDDCWIGRRVIILPGVTIGRGSIVGAGAVVSKSIPPYSVAVGNPARVVKSRISTSALSTDSN
;
A
#
# COMPACT_ATOMS: atom_id res chain seq x y z
N MET A 1 14.88 -16.27 -12.17
CA MET A 1 14.39 -16.10 -13.56
C MET A 1 12.86 -15.94 -13.63
N ARG A 2 12.05 -16.82 -13.05
CA ARG A 2 10.56 -16.85 -13.15
C ARG A 2 9.87 -15.53 -12.70
N ARG A 3 10.20 -14.96 -11.53
CA ARG A 3 9.59 -13.69 -11.05
C ARG A 3 9.90 -12.50 -11.95
N ARG A 4 11.10 -12.47 -12.58
CA ARG A 4 11.48 -11.41 -13.52
C ARG A 4 10.60 -11.46 -14.76
N PHE A 5 10.34 -12.63 -15.29
CA PHE A 5 9.45 -12.82 -16.44
C PHE A 5 8.03 -12.30 -16.15
N PHE A 6 7.42 -12.72 -15.04
CA PHE A 6 6.08 -12.25 -14.67
C PHE A 6 6.01 -10.76 -14.38
N SER A 7 7.05 -10.16 -13.81
CA SER A 7 7.15 -8.71 -13.63
C SER A 7 7.18 -7.94 -14.96
N ILE A 8 7.92 -8.43 -15.94
CA ILE A 8 7.95 -7.84 -17.29
C ILE A 8 6.57 -7.99 -17.94
N LEU A 9 5.98 -9.18 -17.90
CA LEU A 9 4.68 -9.44 -18.49
C LEU A 9 3.59 -8.56 -17.85
N TYR A 10 3.59 -8.41 -16.52
CA TYR A 10 2.70 -7.49 -15.81
C TYR A 10 2.84 -6.05 -16.32
N ARG A 11 4.07 -5.55 -16.47
CA ARG A 11 4.33 -4.19 -16.97
C ARG A 11 3.83 -3.98 -18.39
N LEU A 12 3.98 -4.97 -19.24
CA LEU A 12 3.61 -4.87 -20.66
C LEU A 12 2.10 -5.02 -20.90
N THR A 13 1.43 -5.88 -20.13
CA THR A 13 0.05 -6.29 -20.44
C THR A 13 -0.97 -5.97 -19.35
N GLY A 14 -0.55 -5.89 -18.09
CA GLY A 14 -1.45 -5.67 -16.95
C GLY A 14 -2.19 -4.33 -17.00
N HIS A 15 -1.62 -3.33 -17.68
CA HIS A 15 -2.23 -2.00 -17.82
C HIS A 15 -3.27 -1.89 -18.92
N TRP A 16 -3.25 -2.81 -19.89
CA TRP A 16 -4.17 -2.80 -21.04
C TRP A 16 -5.54 -3.38 -20.71
N MET A 17 -5.59 -4.26 -19.72
CA MET A 17 -6.84 -4.87 -19.30
C MET A 17 -7.71 -3.86 -18.53
N PRO A 18 -8.91 -3.54 -19.02
CA PRO A 18 -9.81 -2.61 -18.36
C PRO A 18 -10.30 -3.17 -17.01
N ASP A 19 -10.69 -2.27 -16.12
CA ASP A 19 -11.38 -2.62 -14.85
C ASP A 19 -12.90 -2.83 -15.07
N SER A 20 -13.34 -2.98 -16.32
CA SER A 20 -14.73 -3.24 -16.66
C SER A 20 -15.18 -4.59 -16.11
N TYR A 21 -16.33 -4.60 -15.48
CA TYR A 21 -16.98 -5.79 -14.98
C TYR A 21 -17.86 -6.38 -16.08
N LEU A 22 -17.73 -7.66 -16.33
CA LEU A 22 -18.68 -8.41 -17.13
C LEU A 22 -19.88 -8.77 -16.24
N TYR A 23 -21.05 -8.25 -16.57
CA TYR A 23 -22.30 -8.56 -15.90
C TYR A 23 -22.85 -9.85 -16.49
N ILE A 24 -22.87 -10.91 -15.72
CA ILE A 24 -23.51 -12.18 -16.13
C ILE A 24 -24.75 -12.35 -15.26
N PRO A 25 -25.96 -12.28 -15.83
CA PRO A 25 -27.17 -12.62 -15.09
C PRO A 25 -27.20 -14.12 -14.86
N PHE A 26 -27.14 -14.55 -13.60
CA PHE A 26 -27.17 -15.93 -13.22
C PHE A 26 -28.11 -16.14 -12.03
N PHE A 27 -29.21 -16.87 -12.20
CA PHE A 27 -30.22 -17.17 -11.19
C PHE A 27 -30.65 -15.96 -10.34
N GLY A 28 -31.02 -14.84 -11.00
CA GLY A 28 -31.50 -13.64 -10.32
C GLY A 28 -30.44 -12.81 -9.56
N ARG A 29 -29.16 -13.17 -9.69
CA ARG A 29 -28.03 -12.41 -9.14
C ARG A 29 -27.10 -11.96 -10.26
N ASN A 30 -26.67 -10.71 -10.20
CA ASN A 30 -25.63 -10.20 -11.11
C ASN A 30 -24.26 -10.61 -10.60
N ILE A 31 -23.56 -11.45 -11.34
CA ILE A 31 -22.17 -11.80 -11.04
C ILE A 31 -21.26 -10.79 -11.73
N HIS A 32 -20.46 -10.11 -10.94
CA HIS A 32 -19.49 -9.12 -11.40
C HIS A 32 -18.11 -9.79 -11.58
N ILE A 33 -17.68 -10.01 -12.81
CA ILE A 33 -16.37 -10.59 -13.13
C ILE A 33 -15.52 -9.54 -13.80
N SER A 34 -14.41 -9.17 -13.17
CA SER A 34 -13.38 -8.32 -13.80
C SER A 34 -12.22 -9.19 -14.27
N ILE A 35 -12.19 -9.47 -15.57
CA ILE A 35 -11.10 -10.26 -16.21
C ILE A 35 -9.75 -9.57 -15.97
N GLY A 36 -9.71 -8.23 -16.10
CA GLY A 36 -8.50 -7.46 -15.86
C GLY A 36 -7.95 -7.60 -14.45
N LEU A 37 -8.83 -7.62 -13.44
CA LEU A 37 -8.44 -7.83 -12.04
C LEU A 37 -7.81 -9.22 -11.82
N TYR A 38 -8.47 -10.28 -12.31
CA TYR A 38 -7.96 -11.65 -12.18
C TYR A 38 -6.62 -11.83 -12.90
N TYR A 39 -6.49 -11.24 -14.08
CA TYR A 39 -5.25 -11.29 -14.86
C TYR A 39 -4.10 -10.57 -14.12
N ARG A 40 -4.32 -9.35 -13.64
CA ARG A 40 -3.32 -8.60 -12.86
C ARG A 40 -2.93 -9.33 -11.59
N ARG A 41 -3.90 -9.87 -10.84
CA ARG A 41 -3.64 -10.69 -9.64
C ARG A 41 -2.77 -11.91 -9.98
N PHE A 42 -3.09 -12.64 -11.04
CA PHE A 42 -2.31 -13.79 -11.48
C PHE A 42 -0.87 -13.43 -11.78
N LEU A 43 -0.61 -12.37 -12.53
CA LEU A 43 0.73 -11.94 -12.88
C LEU A 43 1.49 -11.41 -11.66
N ALA A 44 0.87 -10.52 -10.89
CA ALA A 44 1.47 -9.88 -9.73
C ALA A 44 1.84 -10.89 -8.65
N SER A 45 0.98 -11.87 -8.35
CA SER A 45 1.24 -12.91 -7.34
C SER A 45 2.47 -13.76 -7.66
N ARG A 46 2.85 -13.86 -8.93
CA ARG A 46 4.05 -14.59 -9.37
C ARG A 46 5.29 -13.70 -9.49
N ALA A 47 5.08 -12.38 -9.58
CA ALA A 47 6.15 -11.40 -9.75
C ALA A 47 6.80 -10.98 -8.43
N ILE A 48 6.02 -10.93 -7.32
CA ILE A 48 6.47 -10.41 -6.03
C ILE A 48 7.00 -11.49 -5.07
N LYS A 49 7.59 -11.04 -3.96
CA LYS A 49 8.23 -11.92 -2.97
C LYS A 49 7.20 -12.77 -2.24
N ASN A 50 6.20 -12.13 -1.66
CA ASN A 50 5.11 -12.79 -0.96
C ASN A 50 3.79 -12.13 -1.35
N CYS A 51 2.82 -12.93 -1.77
CA CYS A 51 1.48 -12.48 -2.10
C CYS A 51 0.45 -13.35 -1.38
N GLY A 52 -0.36 -12.72 -0.57
CA GLY A 52 -1.48 -13.35 0.11
C GLY A 52 -2.61 -13.75 -0.84
N LYS A 53 -3.65 -14.34 -0.27
CA LYS A 53 -4.87 -14.71 -0.99
C LYS A 53 -5.70 -13.45 -1.30
N ASN A 54 -6.39 -13.47 -2.44
CA ASN A 54 -7.36 -12.42 -2.81
C ASN A 54 -6.82 -10.97 -2.78
N VAL A 55 -5.53 -10.79 -3.07
CA VAL A 55 -4.93 -9.46 -3.19
C VAL A 55 -5.44 -8.77 -4.46
N ASN A 56 -5.84 -7.50 -4.33
CA ASN A 56 -6.26 -6.67 -5.46
C ASN A 56 -5.09 -5.80 -5.95
N PHE A 57 -4.82 -5.84 -7.26
CA PHE A 57 -3.89 -4.92 -7.92
C PHE A 57 -4.69 -4.11 -8.93
N GLU A 58 -4.95 -2.86 -8.61
CA GLU A 58 -5.68 -1.99 -9.50
C GLU A 58 -4.84 -1.57 -10.72
N ARG A 59 -5.50 -0.99 -11.70
CA ARG A 59 -4.87 -0.57 -12.96
C ARG A 59 -3.72 0.41 -12.68
N HIS A 60 -2.61 0.26 -13.42
CA HIS A 60 -1.38 1.04 -13.30
C HIS A 60 -0.66 0.95 -11.93
N ALA A 61 -1.09 0.08 -11.02
CA ALA A 61 -0.29 -0.21 -9.83
C ALA A 61 1.08 -0.75 -10.24
N ARG A 62 2.14 -0.15 -9.74
CA ARG A 62 3.54 -0.56 -9.98
C ARG A 62 4.17 -0.93 -8.66
N PHE A 63 4.98 -1.97 -8.64
CA PHE A 63 5.58 -2.47 -7.40
C PHE A 63 6.92 -3.13 -7.64
N SER A 64 7.77 -3.12 -6.62
CA SER A 64 9.01 -3.88 -6.59
C SER A 64 8.74 -5.38 -6.45
N ARG A 65 9.65 -6.20 -6.95
CA ARG A 65 9.61 -7.66 -6.76
C ARG A 65 9.86 -8.10 -5.32
N SER A 66 10.39 -7.23 -4.48
CA SER A 66 10.60 -7.48 -3.05
C SER A 66 9.34 -7.29 -2.20
N LEU A 67 8.25 -6.76 -2.79
CA LEU A 67 6.99 -6.52 -2.08
C LEU A 67 6.47 -7.79 -1.40
N SER A 68 6.06 -7.62 -0.13
CA SER A 68 5.25 -8.57 0.62
C SER A 68 3.90 -7.94 0.93
N ILE A 69 2.80 -8.61 0.59
CA ILE A 69 1.44 -8.13 0.83
C ILE A 69 0.56 -9.28 1.33
N GLY A 70 -0.19 -9.02 2.39
CA GLY A 70 -1.05 -9.99 3.06
C GLY A 70 -2.39 -10.23 2.36
N ASP A 71 -3.14 -11.19 2.91
CA ASP A 71 -4.43 -11.64 2.38
C ASP A 71 -5.44 -10.48 2.34
N TYR A 72 -6.29 -10.45 1.32
CA TYR A 72 -7.42 -9.53 1.14
C TYR A 72 -7.03 -8.05 1.12
N SER A 73 -5.76 -7.75 0.87
CA SER A 73 -5.27 -6.38 0.74
C SER A 73 -5.33 -5.90 -0.70
N GLY A 74 -5.35 -4.57 -0.89
CA GLY A 74 -5.42 -3.99 -2.22
C GLY A 74 -4.46 -2.82 -2.40
N ILE A 75 -3.87 -2.72 -3.58
CA ILE A 75 -3.08 -1.58 -4.03
C ILE A 75 -3.89 -0.81 -5.05
N GLY A 76 -4.19 0.44 -4.72
CA GLY A 76 -5.00 1.34 -5.54
C GLY A 76 -4.31 1.74 -6.84
N LYS A 77 -5.14 2.26 -7.73
CA LYS A 77 -4.76 2.72 -9.08
C LYS A 77 -3.62 3.75 -9.02
N ASP A 78 -2.71 3.70 -9.99
CA ASP A 78 -1.60 4.64 -10.16
C ASP A 78 -0.65 4.73 -8.93
N THR A 79 -0.69 3.76 -8.03
CA THR A 79 0.20 3.66 -6.88
C THR A 79 1.53 3.00 -7.26
N TYR A 80 2.64 3.54 -6.76
CA TYR A 80 3.97 2.94 -6.90
C TYR A 80 4.49 2.49 -5.54
N VAL A 81 4.80 1.20 -5.41
CA VAL A 81 5.38 0.60 -4.20
C VAL A 81 6.83 0.21 -4.49
N PRO A 82 7.83 0.92 -3.93
CA PRO A 82 9.26 0.63 -4.13
C PRO A 82 9.70 -0.65 -3.39
N SER A 83 11.00 -0.91 -3.32
CA SER A 83 11.58 -1.92 -2.44
C SER A 83 11.34 -1.56 -0.97
N ASP A 84 11.50 -2.57 -0.11
CA ASP A 84 11.47 -2.41 1.35
C ASP A 84 10.14 -1.90 1.91
N VAL A 85 9.02 -2.32 1.25
CA VAL A 85 7.67 -2.09 1.74
C VAL A 85 7.01 -3.44 2.06
N THR A 86 6.40 -3.51 3.24
CA THR A 86 5.57 -4.63 3.68
C THR A 86 4.16 -4.13 3.98
N ILE A 87 3.15 -4.85 3.46
CA ILE A 87 1.74 -4.55 3.66
C ILE A 87 1.09 -5.77 4.31
N GLY A 88 0.40 -5.56 5.41
CA GLY A 88 -0.33 -6.59 6.14
C GLY A 88 -1.57 -7.09 5.42
N LYS A 89 -2.45 -7.76 6.17
CA LYS A 89 -3.73 -8.30 5.68
C LYS A 89 -4.83 -7.25 5.79
N TYR A 90 -5.86 -7.38 4.94
CA TYR A 90 -7.07 -6.55 4.98
C TYR A 90 -6.78 -5.04 4.81
N CYS A 91 -5.68 -4.69 4.18
CA CYS A 91 -5.31 -3.29 3.94
C CYS A 91 -5.98 -2.74 2.69
N MET A 92 -6.59 -1.59 2.81
CA MET A 92 -7.19 -0.83 1.71
C MET A 92 -6.30 0.36 1.37
N LEU A 93 -5.58 0.28 0.26
CA LEU A 93 -4.76 1.39 -0.24
C LEU A 93 -5.49 2.08 -1.38
N GLY A 94 -5.80 3.35 -1.16
CA GLY A 94 -6.40 4.22 -2.18
C GLY A 94 -5.47 4.47 -3.37
N PRO A 95 -5.98 5.18 -4.38
CA PRO A 95 -5.20 5.51 -5.58
C PRO A 95 -4.10 6.54 -5.30
N GLU A 96 -3.08 6.54 -6.17
CA GLU A 96 -2.04 7.58 -6.24
C GLU A 96 -1.23 7.72 -4.93
N ILE A 97 -1.04 6.63 -4.17
CA ILE A 97 -0.18 6.65 -2.98
C ILE A 97 1.27 6.63 -3.41
N VAL A 98 2.11 7.41 -2.72
CA VAL A 98 3.53 7.49 -2.95
C VAL A 98 4.30 7.04 -1.71
N PHE A 99 5.20 6.07 -1.89
CA PHE A 99 6.09 5.57 -0.86
C PHE A 99 7.52 6.03 -1.16
N TYR A 100 8.20 6.54 -0.15
CA TYR A 100 9.63 6.82 -0.19
C TYR A 100 10.34 5.96 0.85
N THR A 101 11.23 5.07 0.42
CA THR A 101 12.02 4.20 1.33
C THR A 101 13.46 4.68 1.49
N ASP A 102 13.90 5.61 0.67
CA ASP A 102 15.23 6.21 0.68
C ASP A 102 15.17 7.74 0.58
N ASN A 103 16.30 8.38 0.76
CA ASN A 103 16.45 9.83 0.62
C ASN A 103 17.91 10.17 0.31
N HIS A 104 18.17 11.37 -0.16
CA HIS A 104 19.52 11.88 -0.35
C HIS A 104 20.19 12.21 0.98
N ASN A 105 21.54 12.08 1.02
CA ASN A 105 22.34 12.68 2.07
C ASN A 105 22.34 14.22 1.90
N THR A 106 22.19 14.93 3.02
CA THR A 106 22.09 16.39 3.04
C THR A 106 22.89 16.99 4.19
N ASP A 107 23.70 16.19 4.87
CA ASP A 107 24.32 16.55 6.16
C ASP A 107 25.54 17.44 5.98
N ARG A 108 26.19 17.41 4.80
CA ARG A 108 27.31 18.28 4.45
C ARG A 108 26.84 19.55 3.76
N THR A 109 27.47 20.67 4.10
CA THR A 109 27.18 22.00 3.50
C THR A 109 28.31 22.51 2.60
N ASP A 110 29.44 21.82 2.58
CA ASP A 110 30.65 22.15 1.82
C ASP A 110 30.63 21.55 0.40
N ILE A 111 29.74 20.61 0.11
CA ILE A 111 29.52 20.07 -1.24
C ILE A 111 28.03 20.03 -1.60
N PRO A 112 27.67 20.10 -2.88
CA PRO A 112 26.28 20.01 -3.33
C PRO A 112 25.61 18.71 -2.90
N MET A 113 24.30 18.76 -2.57
CA MET A 113 23.51 17.58 -2.14
C MET A 113 23.54 16.44 -3.16
N CYS A 114 23.51 16.75 -4.46
CA CYS A 114 23.56 15.73 -5.52
C CYS A 114 24.87 14.94 -5.56
N GLN A 115 25.93 15.40 -4.90
CA GLN A 115 27.23 14.71 -4.82
C GLN A 115 27.39 13.93 -3.50
N GLN A 116 26.44 14.01 -2.57
CA GLN A 116 26.51 13.33 -1.28
C GLN A 116 25.98 11.91 -1.29
N GLY A 117 25.36 11.48 -2.39
CA GLY A 117 24.76 10.15 -2.51
C GLY A 117 23.44 9.99 -1.75
N PHE A 118 23.12 8.76 -1.36
CA PHE A 118 21.85 8.40 -0.75
C PHE A 118 22.05 7.89 0.67
N LYS A 119 21.05 8.16 1.52
CA LYS A 119 20.94 7.52 2.85
C LYS A 119 20.58 6.04 2.67
N SER A 120 20.93 5.23 3.65
CA SER A 120 20.49 3.84 3.69
C SER A 120 18.96 3.77 3.67
N PRO A 121 18.36 2.91 2.85
CA PRO A 121 16.92 2.74 2.82
C PRO A 121 16.35 2.38 4.19
N ARG A 122 15.20 2.93 4.53
CA ARG A 122 14.46 2.59 5.74
C ARG A 122 13.12 2.00 5.35
N PRO A 123 12.81 0.75 5.77
CA PRO A 123 11.61 0.05 5.36
C PRO A 123 10.35 0.75 5.86
N ILE A 124 9.28 0.62 5.07
CA ILE A 124 7.92 1.04 5.43
C ILE A 124 7.10 -0.20 5.73
N VAL A 125 6.37 -0.16 6.84
CA VAL A 125 5.46 -1.22 7.26
C VAL A 125 4.05 -0.67 7.39
N ILE A 126 3.11 -1.28 6.69
CA ILE A 126 1.67 -1.11 6.91
C ILE A 126 1.19 -2.39 7.57
N GLU A 127 0.74 -2.31 8.82
CA GLU A 127 0.23 -3.46 9.55
C GLU A 127 -1.18 -3.83 9.06
N ASP A 128 -1.80 -4.85 9.67
CA ASP A 128 -3.10 -5.37 9.24
C ASP A 128 -4.24 -4.34 9.42
N ASP A 129 -5.30 -4.48 8.63
CA ASP A 129 -6.56 -3.71 8.75
C ASP A 129 -6.37 -2.19 8.64
N CYS A 130 -5.44 -1.73 7.81
CA CYS A 130 -5.21 -0.30 7.60
C CYS A 130 -5.98 0.23 6.38
N TRP A 131 -6.48 1.46 6.51
CA TRP A 131 -7.04 2.20 5.39
C TRP A 131 -6.19 3.43 5.10
N ILE A 132 -5.57 3.46 3.90
CA ILE A 132 -4.74 4.56 3.43
C ILE A 132 -5.51 5.30 2.33
N GLY A 133 -5.83 6.55 2.59
CA GLY A 133 -6.56 7.40 1.66
C GLY A 133 -5.79 7.72 0.37
N ARG A 134 -6.50 8.28 -0.59
CA ARG A 134 -5.92 8.71 -1.88
C ARG A 134 -4.82 9.76 -1.69
N ARG A 135 -3.75 9.71 -2.50
CA ARG A 135 -2.65 10.68 -2.54
C ARG A 135 -1.89 10.82 -1.22
N VAL A 136 -1.90 9.80 -0.40
CA VAL A 136 -1.07 9.78 0.81
C VAL A 136 0.39 9.61 0.40
N ILE A 137 1.28 10.37 1.05
CA ILE A 137 2.74 10.24 0.92
C ILE A 137 3.27 9.65 2.21
N ILE A 138 4.04 8.55 2.12
CA ILE A 138 4.62 7.86 3.27
C ILE A 138 6.13 7.94 3.17
N LEU A 139 6.77 8.52 4.22
CA LEU A 139 8.20 8.77 4.26
C LEU A 139 8.99 7.58 4.82
N PRO A 140 10.33 7.53 4.62
CA PRO A 140 11.17 6.40 4.97
C PRO A 140 11.12 6.02 6.46
N GLY A 141 10.99 4.73 6.75
CA GLY A 141 11.02 4.18 8.10
C GLY A 141 9.71 4.30 8.89
N VAL A 142 8.61 4.66 8.22
CA VAL A 142 7.30 4.78 8.85
C VAL A 142 6.66 3.41 9.02
N THR A 143 6.11 3.18 10.21
CA THR A 143 5.16 2.08 10.49
C THR A 143 3.76 2.68 10.68
N ILE A 144 2.77 2.17 9.95
CA ILE A 144 1.35 2.46 10.18
C ILE A 144 0.78 1.30 10.95
N GLY A 145 0.45 1.54 12.22
CA GLY A 145 -0.02 0.52 13.15
C GLY A 145 -1.38 -0.04 12.77
N ARG A 146 -1.63 -1.27 13.18
CA ARG A 146 -2.84 -2.05 12.89
C ARG A 146 -4.12 -1.24 13.09
N GLY A 147 -5.07 -1.44 12.21
CA GLY A 147 -6.39 -0.85 12.34
C GLY A 147 -6.42 0.67 12.15
N SER A 148 -5.34 1.29 11.64
CA SER A 148 -5.27 2.73 11.51
C SER A 148 -5.82 3.22 10.17
N ILE A 149 -6.27 4.47 10.18
CA ILE A 149 -6.77 5.19 9.01
C ILE A 149 -5.87 6.39 8.77
N VAL A 150 -5.39 6.55 7.53
CA VAL A 150 -4.69 7.73 7.07
C VAL A 150 -5.55 8.46 6.06
N GLY A 151 -5.93 9.70 6.38
CA GLY A 151 -6.79 10.51 5.52
C GLY A 151 -6.11 10.88 4.21
N ALA A 152 -6.94 11.11 3.18
CA ALA A 152 -6.46 11.44 1.84
C ALA A 152 -5.56 12.71 1.84
N GLY A 153 -4.51 12.69 1.02
CA GLY A 153 -3.56 13.80 0.89
C GLY A 153 -2.62 13.99 2.08
N ALA A 154 -2.63 13.11 3.07
CA ALA A 154 -1.74 13.22 4.22
C ALA A 154 -0.27 12.91 3.86
N VAL A 155 0.67 13.58 4.54
CA VAL A 155 2.11 13.30 4.48
C VAL A 155 2.57 12.66 5.78
N VAL A 156 2.77 11.35 5.77
CA VAL A 156 3.13 10.58 6.96
C VAL A 156 4.64 10.57 7.13
N SER A 157 5.12 11.43 8.03
CA SER A 157 6.56 11.61 8.34
C SER A 157 7.00 10.91 9.64
N LYS A 158 6.05 10.41 10.44
CA LYS A 158 6.29 9.66 11.69
C LYS A 158 5.34 8.48 11.74
N SER A 159 5.74 7.42 12.42
CA SER A 159 4.90 6.23 12.63
C SER A 159 3.58 6.58 13.29
N ILE A 160 2.52 5.90 12.87
CA ILE A 160 1.15 6.06 13.38
C ILE A 160 0.85 4.91 14.34
N PRO A 161 0.42 5.19 15.58
CA PRO A 161 0.05 4.15 16.53
C PRO A 161 -1.12 3.30 16.02
N PRO A 162 -1.28 2.07 16.52
CA PRO A 162 -2.44 1.24 16.18
C PRO A 162 -3.77 1.93 16.47
N TYR A 163 -4.78 1.59 15.67
CA TYR A 163 -6.17 2.07 15.82
C TYR A 163 -6.33 3.60 15.85
N SER A 164 -5.46 4.30 15.13
CA SER A 164 -5.47 5.76 15.06
C SER A 164 -6.04 6.26 13.75
N VAL A 165 -6.64 7.45 13.78
CA VAL A 165 -6.99 8.22 12.59
C VAL A 165 -6.01 9.37 12.49
N ALA A 166 -5.22 9.42 11.42
CA ALA A 166 -4.23 10.45 11.16
C ALA A 166 -4.54 11.19 9.86
N VAL A 167 -4.40 12.53 9.88
CA VAL A 167 -4.68 13.39 8.73
C VAL A 167 -3.69 14.54 8.63
N GLY A 168 -3.60 15.16 7.47
CA GLY A 168 -2.89 16.42 7.25
C GLY A 168 -1.46 16.28 6.75
N ASN A 169 -0.80 17.41 6.55
CA ASN A 169 0.60 17.57 6.15
C ASN A 169 1.31 18.56 7.10
N PRO A 170 2.20 18.08 7.97
CA PRO A 170 2.49 16.68 8.26
C PRO A 170 1.31 15.96 8.96
N ALA A 171 1.16 14.66 8.75
CA ALA A 171 0.09 13.88 9.36
C ALA A 171 0.15 13.92 10.89
N ARG A 172 -1.02 14.10 11.52
CA ARG A 172 -1.20 14.08 12.98
C ARG A 172 -2.36 13.15 13.34
N VAL A 173 -2.19 12.42 14.41
CA VAL A 173 -3.29 11.64 14.99
C VAL A 173 -4.33 12.61 15.56
N VAL A 174 -5.54 12.51 15.06
CA VAL A 174 -6.68 13.37 15.47
C VAL A 174 -7.72 12.60 16.26
N LYS A 175 -7.71 11.25 16.19
CA LYS A 175 -8.69 10.41 16.87
C LYS A 175 -8.13 9.00 17.08
N SER A 176 -8.52 8.36 18.20
CA SER A 176 -8.42 6.91 18.40
C SER A 176 -9.69 6.22 17.90
N ARG A 177 -9.55 5.03 17.29
CA ARG A 177 -10.67 4.14 16.93
C ARG A 177 -11.13 3.29 18.12
N ILE A 178 -10.29 3.17 19.16
CA ILE A 178 -10.65 2.48 20.39
C ILE A 178 -11.50 3.45 21.20
N SER A 179 -12.76 3.08 21.45
CA SER A 179 -13.64 3.84 22.35
C SER A 179 -13.23 3.59 23.82
N THR A 180 -13.16 4.65 24.62
CA THR A 180 -12.80 4.58 26.06
C THR A 180 -13.80 3.73 26.87
N SER A 181 -14.98 3.43 26.30
CA SER A 181 -16.00 2.59 26.95
C SER A 181 -15.66 1.09 27.00
N ALA A 182 -14.66 0.63 26.23
CA ALA A 182 -14.28 -0.78 26.23
C ALA A 182 -13.28 -1.15 27.35
N LEU A 183 -12.73 -0.18 28.07
CA LEU A 183 -11.73 -0.41 29.12
C LEU A 183 -12.33 -0.51 30.54
N SER A 184 -13.65 -0.36 30.69
CA SER A 184 -14.33 -0.35 32.01
C SER A 184 -15.06 -1.65 32.39
N THR A 185 -14.92 -2.72 31.58
CA THR A 185 -15.66 -3.99 31.83
C THR A 185 -14.84 -5.13 32.45
N ASP A 186 -13.52 -4.95 32.65
CA ASP A 186 -12.67 -6.01 33.21
C ASP A 186 -12.21 -5.75 34.66
N SER A 187 -12.97 -4.95 35.43
CA SER A 187 -12.73 -4.76 36.87
C SER A 187 -14.03 -4.92 37.68
N ASN A 188 -14.49 -6.17 37.70
CA ASN A 188 -15.38 -6.67 38.79
C ASN A 188 -15.16 -8.17 38.96
#